data_264fdaf52866b726e41f02e8db2bdf25
#
_entry.id   264fdaf52866b726e41f02e8db2bdf25
#
_cell.length_a   1.000
_cell.length_b   1.000
_cell.length_c   1.000
_cell.angle_alpha   90.00
_cell.angle_beta   90.00
_cell.angle_gamma   90.00
#
_symmetry.space_group_name_H-M   'P 1'
#
loop_
_entity.id
_entity.type
_entity.pdbx_description
1 polymer ?
#
loop_
_entity_poly.entity_id
_entity_poly.type
_entity_poly.pdbx_seq_one_letter_code
_entity_poly.pdbx_strand_id
1 'polypeptide(L)'
;MQIETLYDVMQWTKNIHQQLHVFAAHCALENDSERSELLLEYISSHEKKMERVIRQFEDNGNSNSNALNTYCRHFYEKTAIPIHLTGEHPFEKMDTDEIAIATLEYHKNIVGLFEYLQNCSSAPSVTEFLSNILSLEEAEKRLLARNMKQIDDL
;
A
#
# COMPACT_ATOMS: atom_id res chain seq x y z
N MET A 1 15.58 6.70 0.01
CA MET A 1 15.83 5.31 -0.43
C MET A 1 15.97 5.33 -1.93
N GLN A 2 17.01 4.77 -2.47
CA GLN A 2 17.21 4.65 -3.91
C GLN A 2 16.52 3.35 -4.36
N ILE A 3 15.61 3.42 -5.31
CA ILE A 3 14.92 2.26 -5.87
C ILE A 3 15.61 1.88 -7.18
N GLU A 4 16.26 0.73 -7.20
CA GLU A 4 16.98 0.22 -8.36
C GLU A 4 16.42 -1.11 -8.86
N THR A 5 15.89 -1.91 -7.95
CA THR A 5 15.42 -3.26 -8.23
C THR A 5 13.95 -3.46 -7.84
N LEU A 6 13.34 -4.54 -8.31
CA LEU A 6 11.99 -4.92 -7.88
C LEU A 6 11.96 -5.22 -6.36
N TYR A 7 13.06 -5.72 -5.79
CA TYR A 7 13.17 -5.88 -4.34
C TYR A 7 13.02 -4.55 -3.60
N ASP A 8 13.66 -3.47 -4.10
CA ASP A 8 13.51 -2.13 -3.51
C ASP A 8 12.08 -1.62 -3.60
N VAL A 9 11.37 -1.91 -4.70
CA VAL A 9 9.95 -1.60 -4.86
C VAL A 9 9.11 -2.33 -3.80
N MET A 10 9.39 -3.61 -3.55
CA MET A 10 8.69 -4.39 -2.52
C MET A 10 8.97 -3.85 -1.11
N GLN A 11 10.22 -3.49 -0.80
CA GLN A 11 10.59 -2.86 0.47
C GLN A 11 9.84 -1.53 0.66
N TRP A 12 9.78 -0.73 -0.41
CA TRP A 12 9.07 0.54 -0.39
C TRP A 12 7.56 0.33 -0.14
N THR A 13 6.92 -0.61 -0.84
CA THR A 13 5.48 -0.93 -0.65
C THR A 13 5.21 -1.40 0.78
N LYS A 14 6.03 -2.29 1.31
CA LYS A 14 5.96 -2.74 2.71
C LYS A 14 6.05 -1.58 3.70
N ASN A 15 7.00 -0.67 3.49
CA ASN A 15 7.17 0.50 4.35
C ASN A 15 5.95 1.43 4.32
N ILE A 16 5.28 1.56 3.17
CA ILE A 16 4.04 2.33 3.08
C ILE A 16 2.94 1.73 3.94
N HIS A 17 2.67 0.45 3.79
CA HIS A 17 1.66 -0.22 4.61
C HIS A 17 1.99 -0.12 6.11
N GLN A 18 3.27 -0.26 6.47
CA GLN A 18 3.70 -0.07 7.85
C GLN A 18 3.44 1.36 8.35
N GLN A 19 3.73 2.37 7.55
CA GLN A 19 3.49 3.76 7.90
C GLN A 19 2.00 4.05 8.03
N LEU A 20 1.18 3.62 7.06
CA LEU A 20 -0.27 3.78 7.11
C LEU A 20 -0.86 3.11 8.36
N HIS A 21 -0.39 1.90 8.71
CA HIS A 21 -0.76 1.23 9.94
C HIS A 21 -0.48 2.08 11.18
N VAL A 22 0.76 2.57 11.33
CA VAL A 22 1.17 3.37 12.50
C VAL A 22 0.40 4.68 12.57
N PHE A 23 0.24 5.36 11.44
CA PHE A 23 -0.51 6.61 11.37
C PHE A 23 -1.98 6.43 11.72
N ALA A 24 -2.65 5.43 11.13
CA ALA A 24 -4.05 5.17 11.42
C ALA A 24 -4.26 4.81 12.90
N ALA A 25 -3.36 4.01 13.49
CA ALA A 25 -3.42 3.67 14.91
C ALA A 25 -3.26 4.90 15.81
N HIS A 26 -2.35 5.81 15.46
CA HIS A 26 -2.15 7.05 16.23
C HIS A 26 -3.38 7.97 16.11
N CYS A 27 -3.84 8.22 14.89
CA CYS A 27 -4.97 9.10 14.65
C CYS A 27 -6.30 8.58 15.24
N ALA A 28 -6.45 7.26 15.39
CA ALA A 28 -7.60 6.68 16.08
C ALA A 28 -7.69 7.15 17.54
N LEU A 29 -6.55 7.32 18.21
CA LEU A 29 -6.49 7.79 19.61
C LEU A 29 -6.75 9.29 19.75
N GLU A 30 -6.51 10.07 18.72
CA GLU A 30 -6.59 11.54 18.71
C GLU A 30 -7.87 12.08 18.05
N ASN A 31 -8.70 11.20 17.46
CA ASN A 31 -9.91 11.60 16.75
C ASN A 31 -11.12 11.65 17.69
N ASP A 32 -11.86 12.75 17.66
CA ASP A 32 -13.03 12.97 18.52
C ASP A 32 -14.31 12.28 18.01
N SER A 33 -14.30 11.73 16.82
CA SER A 33 -15.44 11.04 16.19
C SER A 33 -15.31 9.53 16.35
N GLU A 34 -16.24 8.92 17.09
CA GLU A 34 -16.31 7.46 17.28
C GLU A 34 -16.33 6.70 15.93
N ARG A 35 -17.00 7.25 14.93
CA ARG A 35 -17.06 6.66 13.59
C ARG A 35 -15.71 6.72 12.88
N SER A 36 -15.02 7.86 12.96
CA SER A 36 -13.67 8.01 12.40
C SER A 36 -12.66 7.15 13.15
N GLU A 37 -12.80 7.00 14.48
CA GLU A 37 -11.99 6.10 15.29
C GLU A 37 -12.13 4.65 14.81
N LEU A 38 -13.35 4.14 14.65
CA LEU A 38 -13.63 2.79 14.12
C LEU A 38 -13.02 2.58 12.74
N LEU A 39 -13.13 3.57 11.85
CA LEU A 39 -12.54 3.51 10.52
C LEU A 39 -11.01 3.45 10.58
N LEU A 40 -10.39 4.29 11.40
CA LEU A 40 -8.93 4.32 11.56
C LEU A 40 -8.38 3.06 12.18
N GLU A 41 -9.07 2.47 13.16
CA GLU A 41 -8.72 1.17 13.74
C GLU A 41 -8.80 0.04 12.69
N TYR A 42 -9.85 0.07 11.87
CA TYR A 42 -10.01 -0.88 10.76
C TYR A 42 -8.87 -0.73 9.75
N ILE A 43 -8.57 0.50 9.30
CA ILE A 43 -7.46 0.80 8.38
C ILE A 43 -6.15 0.31 8.98
N SER A 44 -5.86 0.66 10.23
CA SER A 44 -4.64 0.22 10.92
C SER A 44 -4.47 -1.30 10.91
N SER A 45 -5.53 -2.03 11.23
CA SER A 45 -5.53 -3.50 11.23
C SER A 45 -5.32 -4.09 9.82
N HIS A 46 -5.95 -3.49 8.81
CA HIS A 46 -5.84 -3.87 7.41
C HIS A 46 -4.40 -3.67 6.88
N GLU A 47 -3.82 -2.49 7.11
CA GLU A 47 -2.48 -2.15 6.67
C GLU A 47 -1.40 -3.02 7.32
N LYS A 48 -1.58 -3.35 8.60
CA LYS A 48 -0.71 -4.31 9.29
C LYS A 48 -0.76 -5.71 8.68
N LYS A 49 -1.93 -6.14 8.23
CA LYS A 49 -2.10 -7.40 7.49
C LYS A 49 -1.35 -7.33 6.15
N MET A 50 -1.50 -6.23 5.40
CA MET A 50 -0.83 -6.04 4.12
C MET A 50 0.70 -6.05 4.26
N GLU A 51 1.25 -5.34 5.22
CA GLU A 51 2.68 -5.37 5.53
C GLU A 51 3.19 -6.81 5.74
N ARG A 52 2.45 -7.63 6.48
CA ARG A 52 2.82 -9.05 6.73
C ARG A 52 2.78 -9.89 5.46
N VAL A 53 1.76 -9.71 4.62
CA VAL A 53 1.63 -10.45 3.37
C VAL A 53 2.75 -10.11 2.40
N ILE A 54 3.10 -8.83 2.26
CA ILE A 54 4.23 -8.40 1.43
C ILE A 54 5.55 -8.97 1.95
N ARG A 55 5.75 -8.99 3.24
CA ARG A 55 6.92 -9.65 3.87
C ARG A 55 6.99 -11.14 3.52
N GLN A 56 5.88 -11.86 3.52
CA GLN A 56 5.84 -13.27 3.11
C GLN A 56 6.22 -13.46 1.63
N PHE A 57 5.84 -12.53 0.75
CA PHE A 57 6.28 -12.53 -0.65
C PHE A 57 7.80 -12.36 -0.77
N GLU A 58 8.42 -11.55 0.08
CA GLU A 58 9.87 -11.38 0.15
C GLU A 58 10.55 -12.65 0.67
N ASP A 59 10.08 -13.22 1.77
CA ASP A 59 10.67 -14.39 2.45
C ASP A 59 10.57 -15.67 1.58
N ASN A 60 9.46 -15.82 0.84
CA ASN A 60 9.29 -16.89 -0.15
C ASN A 60 10.13 -16.65 -1.43
N GLY A 61 10.85 -15.55 -1.48
CA GLY A 61 11.63 -15.07 -2.63
C GLY A 61 12.85 -15.90 -2.98
N ASN A 62 13.19 -16.97 -2.25
CA ASN A 62 14.21 -17.92 -2.70
C ASN A 62 13.84 -18.61 -4.02
N SER A 63 12.54 -18.74 -4.32
CA SER A 63 12.05 -19.18 -5.64
C SER A 63 11.92 -18.03 -6.65
N ASN A 64 11.87 -16.77 -6.20
CA ASN A 64 11.68 -15.57 -7.02
C ASN A 64 12.90 -14.63 -7.02
N SER A 65 14.07 -15.07 -6.52
CA SER A 65 15.27 -14.25 -6.39
C SER A 65 15.68 -13.55 -7.70
N ASN A 66 15.51 -14.25 -8.84
CA ASN A 66 15.81 -13.68 -10.16
C ASN A 66 14.84 -12.54 -10.54
N ALA A 67 13.56 -12.67 -10.18
CA ALA A 67 12.57 -11.62 -10.43
C ALA A 67 12.83 -10.39 -9.55
N LEU A 68 13.09 -10.60 -8.26
CA LEU A 68 13.34 -9.51 -7.29
C LEU A 68 14.61 -8.70 -7.62
N ASN A 69 15.63 -9.33 -8.20
CA ASN A 69 16.85 -8.65 -8.62
C ASN A 69 16.73 -7.93 -9.98
N THR A 70 15.55 -7.94 -10.60
CA THR A 70 15.30 -7.21 -11.85
C THR A 70 15.43 -5.71 -11.65
N TYR A 71 16.15 -5.07 -12.54
CA TYR A 71 16.46 -3.66 -12.49
C TYR A 71 15.29 -2.80 -12.95
N CYS A 72 14.88 -1.83 -12.14
CA CYS A 72 13.71 -0.96 -12.37
C CYS A 72 14.10 0.53 -12.54
N ARG A 73 15.18 0.82 -13.27
CA ARG A 73 15.84 2.14 -13.33
C ARG A 73 14.94 3.31 -13.74
N HIS A 74 13.92 3.09 -14.56
CA HIS A 74 13.07 4.18 -15.08
C HIS A 74 11.88 4.51 -14.17
N PHE A 75 11.81 3.89 -13.04
CA PHE A 75 10.71 4.05 -12.09
C PHE A 75 10.63 5.45 -11.47
N TYR A 76 11.79 6.04 -11.16
CA TYR A 76 11.89 7.30 -10.41
C TYR A 76 11.43 8.53 -11.19
N GLU A 77 11.49 8.50 -12.52
CA GLU A 77 11.22 9.68 -13.34
C GLU A 77 9.73 9.91 -13.65
N LYS A 78 8.88 8.88 -13.48
CA LYS A 78 7.47 8.93 -13.89
C LYS A 78 6.45 8.79 -12.77
N THR A 79 6.86 8.30 -11.63
CA THR A 79 5.97 8.14 -10.48
C THR A 79 6.31 9.19 -9.42
N ALA A 80 5.74 10.38 -9.57
CA ALA A 80 5.58 11.29 -8.45
C ALA A 80 4.57 10.65 -7.49
N ILE A 81 5.04 9.68 -6.70
CA ILE A 81 4.26 9.23 -5.56
C ILE A 81 4.61 10.18 -4.42
N PRO A 82 3.73 11.14 -4.11
CA PRO A 82 3.92 12.04 -3.00
C PRO A 82 3.58 11.28 -1.72
N ILE A 83 4.41 10.29 -1.37
CA ILE A 83 4.32 9.72 -0.04
C ILE A 83 5.36 10.42 0.81
N HIS A 84 5.12 11.68 1.01
CA HIS A 84 5.62 12.37 2.17
C HIS A 84 4.59 12.22 3.29
N LEU A 85 4.56 11.05 3.89
CA LEU A 85 4.03 10.87 5.24
C LEU A 85 5.02 11.52 6.22
N THR A 86 5.39 12.79 5.94
CA THR A 86 6.34 13.54 6.74
C THR A 86 5.59 14.50 7.63
N GLY A 87 5.52 14.17 8.89
CA GLY A 87 5.55 15.13 10.00
C GLY A 87 4.24 15.74 10.45
N GLU A 88 3.20 15.86 9.66
CA GLU A 88 1.86 16.23 10.11
C GLU A 88 0.96 15.00 9.92
N HIS A 89 0.25 14.60 10.96
CA HIS A 89 -0.67 13.47 10.93
C HIS A 89 -1.90 13.86 10.11
N PRO A 90 -2.00 13.49 8.81
CA PRO A 90 -3.04 14.03 7.95
C PRO A 90 -4.43 13.62 8.40
N PHE A 91 -4.57 12.44 9.03
CA PHE A 91 -5.87 11.89 9.42
C PHE A 91 -6.48 12.50 10.69
N GLU A 92 -5.70 13.19 11.54
CA GLU A 92 -6.20 13.75 12.81
C GLU A 92 -7.30 14.80 12.62
N LYS A 93 -7.26 15.52 11.51
CA LYS A 93 -8.19 16.61 11.19
C LYS A 93 -9.18 16.28 10.10
N MET A 94 -9.11 15.06 9.57
CA MET A 94 -9.98 14.59 8.50
C MET A 94 -11.27 14.00 9.07
N ASP A 95 -12.38 14.21 8.39
CA ASP A 95 -13.60 13.47 8.66
C ASP A 95 -13.54 12.04 8.07
N THR A 96 -14.55 11.23 8.34
CA THR A 96 -14.60 9.83 7.93
C THR A 96 -14.50 9.67 6.42
N ASP A 97 -15.14 10.53 5.64
CA ASP A 97 -15.12 10.48 4.18
C ASP A 97 -13.75 10.86 3.62
N GLU A 98 -13.14 11.89 4.18
CA GLU A 98 -11.80 12.35 3.80
C GLU A 98 -10.75 11.27 4.09
N ILE A 99 -10.83 10.59 5.23
CA ILE A 99 -9.95 9.46 5.60
C ILE A 99 -10.12 8.31 4.61
N ALA A 100 -11.36 7.94 4.28
CA ALA A 100 -11.66 6.88 3.32
C ALA A 100 -11.08 7.19 1.93
N ILE A 101 -11.31 8.39 1.44
CA ILE A 101 -10.80 8.85 0.13
C ILE A 101 -9.27 8.83 0.10
N ALA A 102 -8.62 9.40 1.12
CA ALA A 102 -7.16 9.45 1.20
C ALA A 102 -6.54 8.04 1.21
N THR A 103 -7.09 7.13 2.02
CA THR A 103 -6.58 5.76 2.11
C THR A 103 -6.72 5.01 0.79
N LEU A 104 -7.87 5.10 0.13
CA LEU A 104 -8.09 4.48 -1.17
C LEU A 104 -7.19 5.05 -2.27
N GLU A 105 -6.84 6.33 -2.21
CA GLU A 105 -5.89 6.95 -3.16
C GLU A 105 -4.48 6.39 -2.99
N TYR A 106 -4.02 6.09 -1.75
CA TYR A 106 -2.75 5.40 -1.54
C TYR A 106 -2.73 4.02 -2.21
N HIS A 107 -3.77 3.21 -2.00
CA HIS A 107 -3.87 1.89 -2.64
C HIS A 107 -3.96 1.98 -4.16
N LYS A 108 -4.67 2.96 -4.70
CA LYS A 108 -4.74 3.21 -6.14
C LYS A 108 -3.35 3.52 -6.73
N ASN A 109 -2.54 4.30 -6.02
CA ASN A 109 -1.18 4.63 -6.45
C ASN A 109 -0.27 3.39 -6.42
N ILE A 110 -0.39 2.54 -5.40
CA ILE A 110 0.35 1.27 -5.32
C ILE A 110 -0.03 0.35 -6.49
N VAL A 111 -1.32 0.17 -6.74
CA VAL A 111 -1.82 -0.62 -7.88
C VAL A 111 -1.28 -0.07 -9.20
N GLY A 112 -1.41 1.24 -9.45
CA GLY A 112 -0.91 1.88 -10.66
C GLY A 112 0.59 1.71 -10.87
N LEU A 113 1.36 1.65 -9.79
CA LEU A 113 2.77 1.34 -9.83
C LEU A 113 3.04 -0.08 -10.34
N PHE A 114 2.39 -1.07 -9.74
CA PHE A 114 2.60 -2.47 -10.15
C PHE A 114 2.10 -2.73 -11.57
N GLU A 115 1.00 -2.10 -12.01
CA GLU A 115 0.55 -2.13 -13.41
C GLU A 115 1.61 -1.56 -14.36
N TYR A 116 2.20 -0.41 -14.02
CA TYR A 116 3.27 0.18 -14.82
C TYR A 116 4.48 -0.75 -14.93
N LEU A 117 4.94 -1.31 -13.80
CA LEU A 117 6.08 -2.23 -13.80
C LEU A 117 5.79 -3.50 -14.60
N GLN A 118 4.58 -4.04 -14.53
CA GLN A 118 4.16 -5.19 -15.31
C GLN A 118 4.20 -4.90 -16.81
N ASN A 119 3.71 -3.73 -17.23
CA ASN A 119 3.71 -3.31 -18.63
C ASN A 119 5.12 -3.05 -19.17
N CYS A 120 6.07 -2.69 -18.31
CA CYS A 120 7.47 -2.46 -18.70
C CYS A 120 8.32 -3.74 -18.68
N SER A 121 7.81 -4.82 -18.10
CA SER A 121 8.56 -6.09 -17.96
C SER A 121 8.38 -6.98 -19.20
N SER A 122 9.50 -7.52 -19.67
CA SER A 122 9.53 -8.54 -20.73
C SER A 122 9.90 -9.94 -20.25
N ALA A 123 10.36 -10.07 -19.00
CA ALA A 123 10.76 -11.34 -18.42
C ALA A 123 9.56 -12.10 -17.84
N PRO A 124 9.26 -13.35 -18.26
CA PRO A 124 8.09 -14.09 -17.81
C PRO A 124 8.00 -14.26 -16.29
N SER A 125 9.12 -14.52 -15.62
CA SER A 125 9.16 -14.67 -14.15
C SER A 125 8.84 -13.38 -13.39
N VAL A 126 9.24 -12.23 -13.94
CA VAL A 126 8.92 -10.91 -13.40
C VAL A 126 7.44 -10.60 -13.62
N THR A 127 6.93 -10.86 -14.81
CA THR A 127 5.51 -10.64 -15.15
C THR A 127 4.59 -11.48 -14.28
N GLU A 128 4.94 -12.75 -14.04
CA GLU A 128 4.18 -13.65 -13.15
C GLU A 128 4.19 -13.14 -11.71
N PHE A 129 5.37 -12.77 -11.19
CA PHE A 129 5.50 -12.21 -9.84
C PHE A 129 4.66 -10.94 -9.66
N LEU A 130 4.76 -10.00 -10.61
CA LEU A 130 4.00 -8.75 -10.60
C LEU A 130 2.50 -8.99 -10.74
N SER A 131 2.05 -9.98 -11.53
CA SER A 131 0.65 -10.37 -11.62
C SER A 131 0.09 -10.85 -10.29
N ASN A 132 0.87 -11.62 -9.54
CA ASN A 132 0.45 -12.14 -8.25
C ASN A 132 0.30 -11.04 -7.21
N ILE A 133 1.28 -10.14 -7.10
CA ILE A 133 1.22 -9.02 -6.15
C ILE A 133 0.14 -8.01 -6.53
N LEU A 134 -0.02 -7.70 -7.82
CA LEU A 134 -1.06 -6.81 -8.33
C LEU A 134 -2.46 -7.34 -8.02
N SER A 135 -2.70 -8.64 -8.25
CA SER A 135 -3.98 -9.28 -7.93
C SER A 135 -4.31 -9.22 -6.44
N LEU A 136 -3.30 -9.36 -5.59
CA LEU A 136 -3.44 -9.20 -4.14
C LEU A 136 -3.84 -7.76 -3.78
N GLU A 137 -3.08 -6.77 -4.24
CA GLU A 137 -3.33 -5.34 -3.96
C GLU A 137 -4.73 -4.90 -4.43
N GLU A 138 -5.14 -5.32 -5.62
CA GLU A 138 -6.48 -5.04 -6.13
C GLU A 138 -7.59 -5.70 -5.32
N ALA A 139 -7.39 -6.94 -4.88
CA ALA A 139 -8.37 -7.65 -4.06
C ALA A 139 -8.52 -6.98 -2.69
N GLU A 140 -7.40 -6.61 -2.06
CA GLU A 140 -7.40 -5.95 -0.76
C GLU A 140 -7.94 -4.50 -0.85
N LYS A 141 -7.65 -3.77 -1.92
CA LYS A 141 -8.27 -2.45 -2.18
C LYS A 141 -9.80 -2.54 -2.29
N ARG A 142 -10.32 -3.57 -3.00
CA ARG A 142 -11.77 -3.79 -3.09
C ARG A 142 -12.40 -4.15 -1.75
N LEU A 143 -11.71 -4.98 -0.96
CA LEU A 143 -12.14 -5.35 0.39
C LEU A 143 -12.18 -4.13 1.32
N LEU A 144 -11.13 -3.31 1.29
CA LEU A 144 -11.02 -2.07 2.05
C LEU A 144 -12.17 -1.12 1.70
N ALA A 145 -12.40 -0.84 0.42
CA ALA A 145 -13.47 0.05 -0.04
C ALA A 145 -14.86 -0.44 0.40
N ARG A 146 -15.12 -1.76 0.33
CA ARG A 146 -16.39 -2.35 0.78
C ARG A 146 -16.61 -2.17 2.27
N ASN A 147 -15.59 -2.44 3.08
CA ASN A 147 -15.70 -2.39 4.53
C ASN A 147 -15.76 -0.93 5.04
N MET A 148 -15.04 -0.02 4.41
CA MET A 148 -15.15 1.41 4.67
C MET A 148 -16.58 1.91 4.46
N LYS A 149 -17.23 1.49 3.36
CA LYS A 149 -18.64 1.84 3.10
C LYS A 149 -19.57 1.26 4.17
N GLN A 150 -19.32 0.06 4.67
CA GLN A 150 -20.12 -0.51 5.76
C GLN A 150 -19.98 0.28 7.06
N ILE A 151 -18.81 0.79 7.38
CA ILE A 151 -18.59 1.67 8.54
C ILE A 151 -19.28 3.00 8.33
N ASP A 152 -19.27 3.52 7.11
CA ASP A 152 -19.96 4.75 6.76
C ASP A 152 -21.49 4.64 6.90
N ASP A 153 -22.07 3.49 6.66
CA ASP A 153 -23.50 3.21 6.79
C ASP A 153 -23.97 2.98 8.27
N LEU A 154 -23.04 2.91 9.22
CA LEU A 154 -23.35 2.80 10.66
C LEU A 154 -23.80 4.16 11.27
#